data_ca62ba24bed3475dbc273c572426c440
#
_entry.id   ca62ba24bed3475dbc273c572426c440
#
_cell.length_a   1.000
_cell.length_b   1.000
_cell.length_c   1.000
_cell.angle_alpha   90.00
_cell.angle_beta   90.00
_cell.angle_gamma   90.00
#
_symmetry.space_group_name_H-M   'P 1'
#
loop_
_entity.id
_entity.type
_entity.pdbx_description
1 polymer ?
#
loop_
_entity_poly.entity_id
_entity_poly.type
_entity_poly.pdbx_seq_one_letter_code
_entity_poly.pdbx_strand_id
1 'polypeptide(L)'
;MADGPAGIRLRQWYEVDKEADSIYEMGVLGSLENGILEPGVHHENADTYYQYCTAFPVGTALAQTWNADLMTEFGKAIAEEMEEFHVNLWLAPGMNIHRNPLCGRNYEYYSEDPYLSGMLAAAVIRGVQSKSGCGVTIKHFACNNQEDNRMGVDSCVSERALREIYLRGFEIAVKEGNPVSIMTSYNLINGIHAANSKDLCMTVARKEWGFDGAIMSDWNTTVPEDGSVPWKCVAAGNDIIMPGNPDDCLLYTSDA
;
A
#
# COMPACT_ATOMS: atom_id res chain seq x y z
N MET A 1 3.70 -9.82 4.56
CA MET A 1 3.72 -8.53 3.83
C MET A 1 4.31 -7.44 4.71
N ALA A 2 4.95 -6.45 4.11
CA ALA A 2 5.52 -5.31 4.84
C ALA A 2 5.23 -4.01 4.11
N ASP A 3 4.94 -2.95 4.88
CA ASP A 3 4.81 -1.59 4.37
C ASP A 3 6.20 -0.93 4.31
N GLY A 4 6.28 0.29 3.78
CA GLY A 4 7.47 1.13 3.84
C GLY A 4 7.79 1.83 2.53
N PRO A 5 7.48 3.12 2.44
CA PRO A 5 7.71 3.89 1.21
C PRO A 5 9.19 4.25 0.96
N ALA A 6 10.03 4.12 1.98
CA ALA A 6 11.46 4.39 1.91
C ALA A 6 12.29 3.14 2.27
N GLY A 7 11.85 1.97 1.84
CA GLY A 7 12.41 0.67 2.18
C GLY A 7 11.40 -0.20 2.92
N ILE A 8 11.80 -1.41 3.28
CA ILE A 8 10.93 -2.33 4.01
C ILE A 8 10.83 -1.87 5.46
N ARG A 9 9.61 -1.68 5.95
CA ARG A 9 9.37 -1.32 7.34
C ARG A 9 9.03 -2.57 8.14
N LEU A 10 10.01 -3.06 8.88
CA LEU A 10 9.86 -4.14 9.83
C LEU A 10 9.88 -3.60 11.27
N ARG A 11 9.49 -4.44 12.21
CA ARG A 11 9.73 -4.16 13.61
C ARG A 11 11.22 -4.16 13.87
N GLN A 12 11.69 -3.23 14.69
CA GLN A 12 13.11 -3.09 14.97
C GLN A 12 13.64 -4.23 15.82
N TRP A 13 12.78 -4.86 16.63
CA TRP A 13 13.14 -5.99 17.49
C TRP A 13 11.95 -6.89 17.77
N TYR A 14 12.23 -8.12 18.16
CA TYR A 14 11.29 -9.09 18.71
C TYR A 14 12.00 -9.90 19.80
N GLU A 15 11.25 -10.56 20.68
CA GLU A 15 11.79 -11.36 21.76
C GLU A 15 11.36 -12.81 21.62
N VAL A 16 12.28 -13.71 21.94
CA VAL A 16 12.04 -15.16 21.93
C VAL A 16 12.27 -15.71 23.33
N ASP A 17 11.21 -16.23 23.93
CA ASP A 17 11.29 -17.05 25.13
C ASP A 17 11.39 -18.52 24.71
N LYS A 18 12.60 -19.07 24.84
CA LYS A 18 12.88 -20.46 24.45
C LYS A 18 12.31 -21.50 25.42
N GLU A 19 12.06 -21.11 26.69
CA GLU A 19 11.45 -21.99 27.68
C GLU A 19 9.94 -22.08 27.50
N ALA A 20 9.30 -20.96 27.19
CA ALA A 20 7.87 -20.90 26.92
C ALA A 20 7.50 -21.23 25.46
N ASP A 21 8.48 -21.43 24.57
CA ASP A 21 8.31 -21.60 23.11
C ASP A 21 7.43 -20.49 22.51
N SER A 22 7.70 -19.26 22.91
CA SER A 22 6.89 -18.10 22.57
C SER A 22 7.70 -16.98 21.94
N ILE A 23 7.11 -16.32 20.93
CA ILE A 23 7.66 -15.11 20.31
C ILE A 23 6.79 -13.94 20.74
N TYR A 24 7.42 -12.97 21.42
CA TYR A 24 6.77 -11.73 21.79
C TYR A 24 7.13 -10.67 20.76
N GLU A 25 6.12 -10.20 20.08
CA GLU A 25 6.26 -9.12 19.13
C GLU A 25 5.16 -8.08 19.34
N MET A 26 5.53 -6.81 19.25
CA MET A 26 4.56 -5.75 19.22
C MET A 26 3.77 -5.82 17.92
N GLY A 27 2.46 -5.96 17.99
CA GLY A 27 1.58 -5.91 16.82
C GLY A 27 1.78 -4.62 16.04
N VAL A 28 1.59 -4.66 14.70
CA VAL A 28 1.64 -3.44 13.88
C VAL A 28 0.67 -2.39 14.41
N LEU A 29 -0.51 -2.80 14.86
CA LEU A 29 -1.49 -1.92 15.51
C LEU A 29 -1.02 -1.42 16.87
N GLY A 30 -0.40 -2.25 17.69
CA GLY A 30 0.17 -1.83 18.97
C GLY A 30 1.24 -0.74 18.83
N SER A 31 2.07 -0.81 17.79
CA SER A 31 3.05 0.25 17.50
C SER A 31 2.41 1.56 16.99
N LEU A 32 1.22 1.51 16.42
CA LEU A 32 0.47 2.70 15.99
C LEU A 32 -0.35 3.30 17.13
N GLU A 33 -0.91 2.46 18.01
CA GLU A 33 -1.72 2.89 19.15
C GLU A 33 -0.87 3.46 20.29
N ASN A 34 0.29 2.85 20.56
CA ASN A 34 1.19 3.26 21.65
C ASN A 34 2.22 4.33 21.24
N GLY A 35 2.16 4.81 19.99
CA GLY A 35 3.13 5.73 19.42
C GLY A 35 4.41 5.03 18.96
N ILE A 36 4.92 5.47 17.81
CA ILE A 36 6.13 4.92 17.17
C ILE A 36 7.38 5.03 18.07
N LEU A 37 7.32 5.79 19.15
CA LEU A 37 8.43 6.14 20.02
C LEU A 37 8.34 5.52 21.42
N GLU A 38 7.29 4.75 21.74
CA GLU A 38 7.25 4.10 23.05
C GLU A 38 8.12 2.82 23.03
N PRO A 39 9.05 2.70 23.99
CA PRO A 39 9.80 1.46 24.14
C PRO A 39 8.85 0.34 24.47
N GLY A 40 8.90 -0.75 23.71
CA GLY A 40 8.12 -1.94 24.00
C GLY A 40 8.47 -2.52 25.38
N VAL A 41 7.56 -3.31 25.92
CA VAL A 41 7.79 -4.00 27.18
C VAL A 41 8.74 -5.18 26.91
N HIS A 42 9.90 -5.20 27.59
CA HIS A 42 10.80 -6.33 27.56
C HIS A 42 10.39 -7.40 28.58
N HIS A 43 10.50 -8.67 28.19
CA HIS A 43 10.19 -9.83 29.03
C HIS A 43 11.46 -10.35 29.68
N GLU A 44 11.44 -10.59 30.99
CA GLU A 44 12.64 -10.95 31.78
C GLU A 44 13.33 -12.25 31.34
N ASN A 45 12.60 -13.19 30.74
CA ASN A 45 13.13 -14.52 30.37
C ASN A 45 13.29 -14.69 28.86
N ALA A 46 13.24 -13.62 28.09
CA ALA A 46 13.31 -13.68 26.63
C ALA A 46 14.59 -13.04 26.08
N ASP A 47 15.15 -13.67 25.06
CA ASP A 47 16.27 -13.11 24.29
C ASP A 47 15.75 -12.09 23.27
N THR A 48 16.30 -10.89 23.27
CA THR A 48 15.93 -9.84 22.31
C THR A 48 16.76 -9.96 21.03
N TYR A 49 16.09 -9.98 19.90
CA TYR A 49 16.68 -9.99 18.56
C TYR A 49 16.34 -8.69 17.82
N TYR A 50 17.34 -8.06 17.24
CA TYR A 50 17.18 -6.83 16.46
C TYR A 50 17.25 -7.12 14.97
N GLN A 51 16.43 -6.40 14.20
CA GLN A 51 16.47 -6.44 12.75
C GLN A 51 16.45 -5.01 12.19
N TYR A 52 17.31 -4.76 11.22
CA TYR A 52 17.49 -3.44 10.65
C TYR A 52 17.34 -3.52 9.13
N CYS A 53 16.47 -2.69 8.59
CA CYS A 53 16.30 -2.53 7.16
C CYS A 53 16.97 -1.26 6.66
N THR A 54 17.34 -1.24 5.40
CA THR A 54 17.92 -0.05 4.77
C THR A 54 16.90 1.08 4.66
N ALA A 55 17.27 2.28 5.09
CA ALA A 55 16.51 3.49 4.81
C ALA A 55 16.94 4.01 3.43
N PHE A 56 16.12 3.73 2.42
CA PHE A 56 16.30 4.23 1.06
C PHE A 56 15.82 5.69 0.93
N PRO A 57 16.24 6.41 -0.11
CA PRO A 57 15.68 7.72 -0.42
C PRO A 57 14.16 7.63 -0.60
N VAL A 58 13.45 8.68 -0.15
CA VAL A 58 12.00 8.77 -0.31
C VAL A 58 11.58 8.87 -1.78
N GLY A 59 10.34 8.47 -2.09
CA GLY A 59 9.83 8.41 -3.46
C GLY A 59 10.03 9.68 -4.28
N THR A 60 9.74 10.84 -3.69
CA THR A 60 9.96 12.14 -4.36
C THR A 60 11.44 12.37 -4.73
N ALA A 61 12.38 12.00 -3.86
CA ALA A 61 13.81 12.15 -4.16
C ALA A 61 14.25 11.21 -5.28
N LEU A 62 13.79 9.96 -5.24
CA LEU A 62 14.05 9.00 -6.33
C LEU A 62 13.49 9.47 -7.67
N ALA A 63 12.27 10.00 -7.67
CA ALA A 63 11.62 10.49 -8.89
C ALA A 63 12.33 11.69 -9.52
N GLN A 64 13.00 12.53 -8.73
CA GLN A 64 13.79 13.67 -9.20
C GLN A 64 14.99 13.24 -10.07
N THR A 65 15.39 12.00 -10.03
CA THR A 65 16.47 11.47 -10.88
C THR A 65 16.05 11.31 -12.33
N TRP A 66 14.76 11.14 -12.61
CA TRP A 66 14.20 10.84 -13.94
C TRP A 66 14.86 9.61 -14.60
N ASN A 67 15.38 8.70 -13.80
CA ASN A 67 16.19 7.57 -14.26
C ASN A 67 15.49 6.24 -13.97
N ALA A 68 14.86 5.66 -14.99
CA ALA A 68 14.15 4.39 -14.87
C ALA A 68 15.09 3.20 -14.58
N ASP A 69 16.33 3.24 -15.05
CA ASP A 69 17.31 2.18 -14.78
C ASP A 69 17.69 2.20 -13.29
N LEU A 70 17.92 3.38 -12.71
CA LEU A 70 18.15 3.53 -11.27
C LEU A 70 16.96 3.01 -10.46
N MET A 71 15.73 3.29 -10.91
CA MET A 71 14.53 2.79 -10.24
C MET A 71 14.43 1.26 -10.31
N THR A 72 14.89 0.66 -11.39
CA THR A 72 14.96 -0.80 -11.50
C THR A 72 15.99 -1.39 -10.53
N GLU A 73 17.17 -0.79 -10.43
CA GLU A 73 18.20 -1.22 -9.47
C GLU A 73 17.74 -1.00 -8.01
N PHE A 74 17.07 0.10 -7.71
CA PHE A 74 16.42 0.31 -6.42
C PHE A 74 15.42 -0.82 -6.11
N GLY A 75 14.58 -1.19 -7.07
CA GLY A 75 13.64 -2.30 -6.92
C GLY A 75 14.34 -3.64 -6.65
N LYS A 76 15.46 -3.91 -7.30
CA LYS A 76 16.27 -5.12 -7.04
C LYS A 76 16.84 -5.14 -5.63
N ALA A 77 17.36 -4.01 -5.16
CA ALA A 77 17.87 -3.89 -3.78
C ALA A 77 16.78 -4.12 -2.73
N ILE A 78 15.55 -3.60 -2.97
CA ILE A 78 14.40 -3.92 -2.13
C ILE A 78 14.09 -5.43 -2.15
N ALA A 79 14.16 -6.08 -3.31
CA ALA A 79 13.89 -7.51 -3.44
C ALA A 79 14.91 -8.38 -2.69
N GLU A 80 16.16 -7.96 -2.62
CA GLU A 80 17.21 -8.64 -1.83
C GLU A 80 16.87 -8.59 -0.33
N GLU A 81 16.47 -7.43 0.19
CA GLU A 81 16.01 -7.33 1.58
C GLU A 81 14.71 -8.09 1.82
N MET A 82 13.77 -8.08 0.86
CA MET A 82 12.54 -8.88 0.97
C MET A 82 12.84 -10.36 1.13
N GLU A 83 13.80 -10.88 0.39
CA GLU A 83 14.22 -12.29 0.51
C GLU A 83 14.87 -12.56 1.87
N GLU A 84 15.78 -11.70 2.32
CA GLU A 84 16.46 -11.81 3.60
C GLU A 84 15.49 -11.83 4.78
N PHE A 85 14.49 -10.95 4.76
CA PHE A 85 13.48 -10.84 5.82
C PHE A 85 12.21 -11.67 5.58
N HIS A 86 12.20 -12.54 4.58
CA HIS A 86 11.06 -13.39 4.23
C HIS A 86 9.77 -12.62 3.97
N VAL A 87 9.87 -11.45 3.35
CA VAL A 87 8.74 -10.61 2.94
C VAL A 87 8.39 -10.93 1.50
N ASN A 88 7.19 -11.46 1.25
CA ASN A 88 6.75 -11.80 -0.10
C ASN A 88 6.02 -10.65 -0.81
N LEU A 89 5.40 -9.74 -0.07
CA LEU A 89 4.65 -8.63 -0.64
C LEU A 89 5.02 -7.31 0.04
N TRP A 90 5.56 -6.39 -0.74
CA TRP A 90 5.86 -5.03 -0.32
C TRP A 90 4.71 -4.10 -0.65
N LEU A 91 4.18 -3.39 0.37
CA LEU A 91 3.06 -2.47 0.23
C LEU A 91 3.55 -1.09 -0.24
N ALA A 92 4.13 -1.07 -1.40
CA ALA A 92 4.66 0.09 -2.13
C ALA A 92 4.86 -0.31 -3.62
N PRO A 93 5.11 0.66 -4.53
CA PRO A 93 5.23 2.09 -4.31
C PRO A 93 3.91 2.81 -4.13
N GLY A 94 3.93 3.93 -3.38
CA GLY A 94 2.89 4.94 -3.43
C GLY A 94 3.06 5.80 -4.67
N MET A 95 1.95 6.12 -5.37
CA MET A 95 2.05 6.82 -6.66
C MET A 95 0.93 7.82 -6.94
N ASN A 96 0.27 8.31 -5.88
CA ASN A 96 -0.73 9.36 -6.04
C ASN A 96 -0.08 10.67 -6.53
N ILE A 97 -0.87 11.48 -7.20
CA ILE A 97 -0.41 12.73 -7.80
C ILE A 97 -0.10 13.79 -6.74
N HIS A 98 1.04 14.48 -6.86
CA HIS A 98 1.39 15.67 -6.08
C HIS A 98 0.50 16.85 -6.46
N ARG A 99 -0.75 16.81 -6.04
CA ARG A 99 -1.72 17.86 -6.37
C ARG A 99 -1.59 19.08 -5.47
N ASN A 100 -1.38 18.84 -4.18
CA ASN A 100 -1.25 19.89 -3.18
C ASN A 100 0.08 19.70 -2.42
N PRO A 101 0.96 20.71 -2.38
CA PRO A 101 2.24 20.60 -1.68
C PRO A 101 2.09 20.36 -0.18
N LEU A 102 0.94 20.66 0.41
CA LEU A 102 0.64 20.42 1.83
C LEU A 102 0.15 19.01 2.13
N CYS A 103 0.00 18.12 1.14
CA CYS A 103 -0.36 16.74 1.40
C CYS A 103 0.77 16.03 2.17
N GLY A 104 0.46 15.50 3.34
CA GLY A 104 1.43 14.92 4.28
C GLY A 104 2.14 13.67 3.75
N ARG A 105 1.64 13.03 2.68
CA ARG A 105 2.23 11.83 2.07
C ARG A 105 2.96 12.07 0.75
N ASN A 106 3.11 13.33 0.31
CA ASN A 106 3.85 13.63 -0.92
C ASN A 106 5.27 13.08 -0.92
N TYR A 107 5.92 12.97 0.24
CA TYR A 107 7.28 12.44 0.34
C TYR A 107 7.43 11.02 -0.22
N GLU A 108 6.40 10.19 -0.13
CA GLU A 108 6.41 8.82 -0.63
C GLU A 108 5.93 8.68 -2.07
N TYR A 109 5.25 9.69 -2.60
CA TYR A 109 4.77 9.74 -3.98
C TYR A 109 5.83 10.29 -4.91
N TYR A 110 5.66 10.11 -6.22
CA TYR A 110 6.71 10.41 -7.18
C TYR A 110 6.62 11.81 -7.78
N SER A 111 5.48 12.20 -8.35
CA SER A 111 5.37 13.42 -9.14
C SER A 111 3.93 13.93 -9.24
N GLU A 112 3.78 15.16 -9.71
CA GLU A 112 2.52 15.70 -10.22
C GLU A 112 2.20 15.18 -11.63
N ASP A 113 3.21 14.70 -12.37
CA ASP A 113 3.05 14.12 -13.70
C ASP A 113 2.72 12.62 -13.61
N PRO A 114 1.52 12.21 -14.07
CA PRO A 114 1.11 10.81 -14.03
C PRO A 114 1.94 9.91 -14.95
N TYR A 115 2.48 10.43 -16.04
CA TYR A 115 3.34 9.66 -16.93
C TYR A 115 4.66 9.32 -16.27
N LEU A 116 5.34 10.32 -15.69
CA LEU A 116 6.58 10.11 -14.94
C LEU A 116 6.36 9.14 -13.78
N SER A 117 5.31 9.37 -12.98
CA SER A 117 4.97 8.51 -11.85
C SER A 117 4.74 7.06 -12.28
N GLY A 118 3.99 6.84 -13.35
CA GLY A 118 3.69 5.51 -13.87
C GLY A 118 4.92 4.79 -14.41
N MET A 119 5.77 5.46 -15.19
CA MET A 119 6.98 4.86 -15.75
C MET A 119 8.01 4.49 -14.69
N LEU A 120 8.19 5.35 -13.69
CA LEU A 120 9.11 5.07 -12.58
C LEU A 120 8.56 3.95 -11.68
N ALA A 121 7.26 3.95 -11.39
CA ALA A 121 6.63 2.85 -10.68
C ALA A 121 6.78 1.52 -11.42
N ALA A 122 6.55 1.50 -12.74
CA ALA A 122 6.75 0.30 -13.56
C ALA A 122 8.20 -0.21 -13.51
N ALA A 123 9.18 0.69 -13.46
CA ALA A 123 10.60 0.31 -13.32
C ALA A 123 10.88 -0.35 -11.95
N VAL A 124 10.36 0.22 -10.86
CA VAL A 124 10.47 -0.38 -9.52
C VAL A 124 9.80 -1.75 -9.46
N ILE A 125 8.59 -1.87 -10.01
CA ILE A 125 7.86 -3.13 -10.06
C ILE A 125 8.69 -4.22 -10.74
N ARG A 126 9.23 -3.93 -11.92
CA ARG A 126 10.11 -4.88 -12.64
C ARG A 126 11.35 -5.23 -11.83
N GLY A 127 11.94 -4.25 -11.13
CA GLY A 127 13.10 -4.49 -10.26
C GLY A 127 12.77 -5.46 -9.14
N VAL A 128 11.74 -5.18 -8.35
CA VAL A 128 11.32 -6.04 -7.23
C VAL A 128 10.89 -7.42 -7.72
N GLN A 129 10.05 -7.48 -8.72
CA GLN A 129 9.48 -8.74 -9.23
C GLN A 129 10.44 -9.53 -10.14
N SER A 130 11.65 -9.02 -10.38
CA SER A 130 12.71 -9.82 -11.01
C SER A 130 13.18 -10.97 -10.11
N LYS A 131 12.91 -10.88 -8.81
CA LYS A 131 13.18 -11.94 -7.83
C LYS A 131 11.92 -12.77 -7.58
N SER A 132 12.02 -14.07 -7.77
CA SER A 132 10.89 -14.98 -7.54
C SER A 132 10.43 -14.94 -6.09
N GLY A 133 9.11 -14.87 -5.87
CA GLY A 133 8.51 -14.80 -4.54
C GLY A 133 8.40 -13.38 -3.97
N CYS A 134 8.92 -12.36 -4.66
CA CYS A 134 8.76 -10.95 -4.29
C CYS A 134 7.73 -10.26 -5.18
N GLY A 135 6.78 -9.57 -4.58
CA GLY A 135 5.74 -8.81 -5.27
C GLY A 135 5.57 -7.42 -4.69
N VAL A 136 4.95 -6.53 -5.45
CA VAL A 136 4.62 -5.17 -5.02
C VAL A 136 3.14 -4.92 -5.02
N THR A 137 2.71 -3.98 -4.19
CA THR A 137 1.35 -3.44 -4.14
C THR A 137 1.39 -1.96 -4.47
N ILE A 138 0.97 -1.58 -5.66
CA ILE A 138 0.85 -0.16 -6.01
C ILE A 138 -0.30 0.49 -5.25
N LYS A 139 -0.11 1.72 -4.75
CA LYS A 139 -1.07 2.40 -3.87
C LYS A 139 -1.03 3.92 -4.01
N HIS A 140 -2.05 4.64 -3.61
CA HIS A 140 -3.37 4.22 -3.12
C HIS A 140 -4.38 4.47 -4.24
N PHE A 141 -5.05 3.48 -4.71
CA PHE A 141 -5.94 3.50 -5.88
C PHE A 141 -7.36 3.92 -5.47
N ALA A 142 -7.78 5.17 -5.73
CA ALA A 142 -7.10 6.28 -6.34
C ALA A 142 -7.48 7.60 -5.64
N CYS A 143 -6.87 8.70 -6.10
CA CYS A 143 -7.21 10.07 -5.67
C CYS A 143 -6.93 10.40 -4.20
N ASN A 144 -6.01 9.70 -3.52
CA ASN A 144 -5.56 10.06 -2.18
C ASN A 144 -4.56 11.22 -2.25
N ASN A 145 -5.06 12.45 -2.33
CA ASN A 145 -4.26 13.66 -2.55
C ASN A 145 -4.26 14.62 -1.36
N GLN A 146 -4.85 14.22 -0.24
CA GLN A 146 -4.78 14.90 1.07
C GLN A 146 -4.90 13.89 2.20
N GLU A 147 -4.35 14.25 3.37
CA GLU A 147 -4.40 13.41 4.55
C GLU A 147 -5.40 13.90 5.61
N ASP A 148 -5.76 15.19 5.57
CA ASP A 148 -6.80 15.72 6.45
C ASP A 148 -8.14 15.06 6.13
N ASN A 149 -8.74 14.42 7.15
CA ASN A 149 -9.98 13.67 7.01
C ASN A 149 -9.96 12.64 5.86
N ARG A 150 -8.83 11.96 5.66
CA ARG A 150 -8.61 11.07 4.49
C ARG A 150 -9.64 9.96 4.32
N MET A 151 -10.29 9.54 5.41
CA MET A 151 -11.33 8.50 5.36
C MET A 151 -12.71 9.04 4.96
N GLY A 152 -12.98 10.33 5.19
CA GLY A 152 -14.27 10.97 4.88
C GLY A 152 -14.23 11.99 3.74
N VAL A 153 -13.05 12.30 3.18
CA VAL A 153 -12.94 13.27 2.09
C VAL A 153 -13.47 12.71 0.78
N ASP A 154 -14.28 13.49 0.07
CA ASP A 154 -14.75 13.17 -1.27
C ASP A 154 -13.94 13.91 -2.34
N SER A 155 -13.23 13.16 -3.16
CA SER A 155 -12.50 13.67 -4.32
C SER A 155 -13.46 13.87 -5.49
N CYS A 156 -14.08 15.06 -5.57
CA CYS A 156 -14.96 15.42 -6.67
C CYS A 156 -14.15 15.67 -7.94
N VAL A 157 -14.30 14.82 -8.94
CA VAL A 157 -13.48 14.85 -10.15
C VAL A 157 -14.30 14.45 -11.38
N SER A 158 -14.09 15.13 -12.52
CA SER A 158 -14.69 14.71 -13.79
C SER A 158 -14.06 13.40 -14.27
N GLU A 159 -14.81 12.59 -15.02
CA GLU A 159 -14.30 11.33 -15.59
C GLU A 159 -13.03 11.56 -16.43
N ARG A 160 -12.99 12.64 -17.22
CA ARG A 160 -11.81 12.98 -18.02
C ARG A 160 -10.58 13.21 -17.14
N ALA A 161 -10.69 14.06 -16.11
CA ALA A 161 -9.58 14.34 -15.20
C ALA A 161 -9.17 13.09 -14.41
N LEU A 162 -10.15 12.28 -13.97
CA LEU A 162 -9.90 11.01 -13.31
C LEU A 162 -9.03 10.10 -14.18
N ARG A 163 -9.40 9.90 -15.44
CA ARG A 163 -8.69 9.00 -16.36
C ARG A 163 -7.35 9.57 -16.84
N GLU A 164 -7.28 10.84 -17.18
CA GLU A 164 -6.07 11.44 -17.78
C GLU A 164 -4.98 11.75 -16.75
N ILE A 165 -5.36 11.96 -15.47
CA ILE A 165 -4.44 12.37 -14.40
C ILE A 165 -4.35 11.31 -13.30
N TYR A 166 -5.45 11.06 -12.57
CA TYR A 166 -5.39 10.29 -11.32
C TYR A 166 -5.26 8.78 -11.53
N LEU A 167 -5.81 8.26 -12.61
CA LEU A 167 -5.71 6.85 -12.97
C LEU A 167 -4.56 6.54 -13.94
N ARG A 168 -4.09 7.54 -14.69
CA ARG A 168 -3.10 7.32 -15.76
C ARG A 168 -1.80 6.71 -15.27
N GLY A 169 -1.27 7.14 -14.13
CA GLY A 169 -0.07 6.57 -13.55
C GLY A 169 -0.25 5.09 -13.19
N PHE A 170 -1.40 4.75 -12.58
CA PHE A 170 -1.75 3.36 -12.25
C PHE A 170 -1.91 2.49 -13.50
N GLU A 171 -2.57 3.00 -14.53
CA GLU A 171 -2.69 2.31 -15.82
C GLU A 171 -1.32 1.92 -16.39
N ILE A 172 -0.39 2.89 -16.43
CA ILE A 172 0.98 2.65 -16.91
C ILE A 172 1.68 1.60 -16.03
N ALA A 173 1.60 1.75 -14.71
CA ALA A 173 2.21 0.81 -13.78
C ALA A 173 1.68 -0.62 -13.96
N VAL A 174 0.37 -0.79 -14.18
CA VAL A 174 -0.23 -2.10 -14.45
C VAL A 174 0.26 -2.66 -15.78
N LYS A 175 0.17 -1.88 -16.86
CA LYS A 175 0.49 -2.37 -18.22
C LYS A 175 1.97 -2.61 -18.46
N GLU A 176 2.85 -1.76 -17.89
CA GLU A 176 4.30 -1.81 -18.11
C GLU A 176 5.08 -2.51 -16.99
N GLY A 177 4.50 -2.59 -15.80
CA GLY A 177 5.13 -3.19 -14.62
C GLY A 177 4.53 -4.52 -14.20
N ASN A 178 3.24 -4.73 -14.43
CA ASN A 178 2.49 -5.92 -14.01
C ASN A 178 2.60 -6.21 -12.51
N PRO A 179 2.15 -5.31 -11.62
CA PRO A 179 2.23 -5.51 -10.17
C PRO A 179 1.39 -6.69 -9.71
N VAL A 180 1.84 -7.39 -8.66
CA VAL A 180 1.07 -8.51 -8.05
C VAL A 180 -0.19 -8.01 -7.37
N SER A 181 -0.20 -6.78 -6.86
CA SER A 181 -1.34 -6.26 -6.12
C SER A 181 -1.56 -4.77 -6.33
N ILE A 182 -2.81 -4.35 -6.09
CA ILE A 182 -3.25 -2.94 -6.00
C ILE A 182 -3.93 -2.74 -4.65
N MET A 183 -3.62 -1.62 -3.95
CA MET A 183 -4.29 -1.21 -2.73
C MET A 183 -5.23 -0.05 -3.02
N THR A 184 -6.53 -0.21 -2.70
CA THR A 184 -7.51 0.88 -2.81
C THR A 184 -7.29 1.93 -1.74
N SER A 185 -7.66 3.18 -2.02
CA SER A 185 -7.50 4.30 -1.09
C SER A 185 -8.67 4.43 -0.12
N TYR A 186 -8.48 5.23 0.95
CA TYR A 186 -9.53 5.50 1.95
C TYR A 186 -10.66 6.39 1.45
N ASN A 187 -10.31 7.41 0.68
CA ASN A 187 -11.20 8.50 0.30
C ASN A 187 -12.38 8.05 -0.57
N LEU A 188 -13.40 8.88 -0.60
CA LEU A 188 -14.45 8.77 -1.59
C LEU A 188 -13.98 9.38 -2.92
N ILE A 189 -14.58 8.92 -4.00
CA ILE A 189 -14.48 9.50 -5.33
C ILE A 189 -15.91 9.68 -5.84
N ASN A 190 -16.33 10.94 -6.00
CA ASN A 190 -17.69 11.28 -6.42
C ASN A 190 -18.77 10.57 -5.59
N GLY A 191 -18.60 10.57 -4.26
CA GLY A 191 -19.55 10.03 -3.29
C GLY A 191 -19.44 8.53 -3.01
N ILE A 192 -18.48 7.80 -3.61
CA ILE A 192 -18.29 6.35 -3.40
C ILE A 192 -16.88 6.11 -2.88
N HIS A 193 -16.73 5.41 -1.74
CA HIS A 193 -15.42 4.97 -1.28
C HIS A 193 -14.68 4.19 -2.35
N ALA A 194 -13.40 4.47 -2.53
CA ALA A 194 -12.59 3.81 -3.55
C ALA A 194 -12.64 2.28 -3.40
N ALA A 195 -12.58 1.77 -2.16
CA ALA A 195 -12.69 0.34 -1.87
C ALA A 195 -14.08 -0.26 -2.18
N ASN A 196 -15.15 0.56 -2.23
CA ASN A 196 -16.50 0.13 -2.58
C ASN A 196 -16.85 0.40 -4.07
N SER A 197 -15.89 0.90 -4.85
CA SER A 197 -16.13 1.29 -6.24
C SER A 197 -15.91 0.13 -7.21
N LYS A 198 -17.02 -0.47 -7.65
CA LYS A 198 -16.98 -1.49 -8.71
C LYS A 198 -16.40 -0.95 -10.02
N ASP A 199 -16.63 0.33 -10.31
CA ASP A 199 -16.09 0.95 -11.52
C ASP A 199 -14.57 1.02 -11.49
N LEU A 200 -13.97 1.37 -10.34
CA LEU A 200 -12.51 1.34 -10.19
C LEU A 200 -11.95 -0.09 -10.25
N CYS A 201 -12.46 -0.98 -9.41
CA CYS A 201 -11.85 -2.29 -9.25
C CYS A 201 -12.16 -3.22 -10.42
N MET A 202 -13.43 -3.33 -10.83
CA MET A 202 -13.84 -4.30 -11.85
C MET A 202 -13.82 -3.72 -13.26
N THR A 203 -14.33 -2.49 -13.46
CA THR A 203 -14.40 -1.93 -14.82
C THR A 203 -13.03 -1.44 -15.25
N VAL A 204 -12.41 -0.55 -14.48
CA VAL A 204 -11.13 0.06 -14.86
C VAL A 204 -9.97 -0.93 -14.69
N ALA A 205 -9.69 -1.40 -13.47
CA ALA A 205 -8.53 -2.24 -13.23
C ALA A 205 -8.63 -3.60 -13.94
N ARG A 206 -9.71 -4.36 -13.70
CA ARG A 206 -9.84 -5.72 -14.26
C ARG A 206 -10.10 -5.74 -15.78
N LYS A 207 -11.13 -5.01 -16.24
CA LYS A 207 -11.61 -5.16 -17.63
C LYS A 207 -10.84 -4.29 -18.61
N GLU A 208 -10.60 -3.00 -18.27
CA GLU A 208 -9.95 -2.10 -19.21
C GLU A 208 -8.42 -2.27 -19.23
N TRP A 209 -7.80 -2.47 -18.05
CA TRP A 209 -6.34 -2.61 -17.98
C TRP A 209 -5.87 -4.07 -18.01
N GLY A 210 -6.77 -5.03 -17.76
CA GLY A 210 -6.43 -6.45 -17.73
C GLY A 210 -5.67 -6.87 -16.47
N PHE A 211 -5.82 -6.12 -15.38
CA PHE A 211 -5.16 -6.46 -14.12
C PHE A 211 -5.73 -7.76 -13.54
N ASP A 212 -4.88 -8.75 -13.32
CA ASP A 212 -5.22 -10.10 -12.83
C ASP A 212 -4.69 -10.41 -11.43
N GLY A 213 -3.90 -9.50 -10.83
CA GLY A 213 -3.38 -9.62 -9.47
C GLY A 213 -4.42 -9.39 -8.37
N ALA A 214 -4.02 -9.35 -7.11
CA ALA A 214 -4.91 -9.11 -5.98
C ALA A 214 -5.25 -7.63 -5.80
N ILE A 215 -6.51 -7.32 -5.50
CA ILE A 215 -6.93 -5.99 -5.05
C ILE A 215 -7.20 -6.06 -3.55
N MET A 216 -6.54 -5.20 -2.77
CA MET A 216 -6.71 -5.12 -1.33
C MET A 216 -7.18 -3.75 -0.88
N SER A 217 -7.84 -3.68 0.26
CA SER A 217 -8.17 -2.41 0.90
C SER A 217 -6.94 -1.80 1.57
N ASP A 218 -6.98 -0.50 1.86
CA ASP A 218 -6.07 0.09 2.83
C ASP A 218 -6.46 -0.36 4.26
N TRP A 219 -5.55 -0.18 5.23
CA TRP A 219 -5.70 -0.64 6.61
C TRP A 219 -6.91 -0.02 7.31
N ASN A 220 -7.73 -0.87 7.94
CA ASN A 220 -8.86 -0.43 8.76
C ASN A 220 -9.88 0.46 8.03
N THR A 221 -9.96 0.40 6.70
CA THR A 221 -10.91 1.23 5.93
C THR A 221 -12.37 0.98 6.30
N THR A 222 -12.67 -0.19 6.90
CA THR A 222 -14.02 -0.63 7.28
C THR A 222 -14.35 -0.35 8.75
N VAL A 223 -13.39 0.16 9.54
CA VAL A 223 -13.58 0.41 10.99
C VAL A 223 -14.39 1.67 11.29
N PRO A 224 -14.18 2.83 10.61
CA PRO A 224 -15.01 4.01 10.85
C PRO A 224 -16.47 3.77 10.44
N GLU A 225 -17.43 4.29 11.24
CA GLU A 225 -18.87 4.19 10.94
C GLU A 225 -19.24 4.73 9.54
N ASP A 226 -18.52 5.76 9.09
CA ASP A 226 -18.66 6.36 7.76
C ASP A 226 -17.62 5.85 6.75
N GLY A 227 -16.88 4.78 7.09
CA GLY A 227 -15.87 4.17 6.25
C GLY A 227 -16.43 3.27 5.15
N SER A 228 -15.53 2.52 4.52
CA SER A 228 -15.91 1.55 3.50
C SER A 228 -16.75 0.43 4.09
N VAL A 229 -17.78 0.00 3.38
CA VAL A 229 -18.66 -1.07 3.82
C VAL A 229 -18.08 -2.43 3.41
N PRO A 230 -17.84 -3.40 4.33
CA PRO A 230 -17.15 -4.66 4.03
C PRO A 230 -17.73 -5.44 2.86
N TRP A 231 -19.04 -5.75 2.87
CA TRP A 231 -19.66 -6.50 1.79
C TRP A 231 -19.60 -5.76 0.43
N LYS A 232 -19.63 -4.42 0.44
CA LYS A 232 -19.46 -3.62 -0.78
C LYS A 232 -18.03 -3.67 -1.31
N CYS A 233 -17.01 -3.80 -0.43
CA CYS A 233 -15.63 -4.01 -0.86
C CYS A 233 -15.51 -5.29 -1.68
N VAL A 234 -16.07 -6.40 -1.19
CA VAL A 234 -16.08 -7.68 -1.92
C VAL A 234 -16.88 -7.58 -3.21
N ALA A 235 -18.08 -7.01 -3.16
CA ALA A 235 -18.93 -6.83 -4.34
C ALA A 235 -18.28 -5.90 -5.40
N ALA A 236 -17.40 -5.00 -4.97
CA ALA A 236 -16.62 -4.13 -5.83
C ALA A 236 -15.40 -4.83 -6.45
N GLY A 237 -14.98 -5.99 -5.93
CA GLY A 237 -13.85 -6.76 -6.42
C GLY A 237 -12.57 -6.61 -5.63
N ASN A 238 -12.63 -6.18 -4.35
CA ASN A 238 -11.51 -6.35 -3.44
C ASN A 238 -11.43 -7.82 -3.02
N ASP A 239 -10.24 -8.38 -3.09
CA ASP A 239 -9.95 -9.76 -2.72
C ASP A 239 -9.57 -9.88 -1.24
N ILE A 240 -9.03 -8.80 -0.66
CA ILE A 240 -8.50 -8.77 0.70
C ILE A 240 -8.92 -7.48 1.39
N ILE A 241 -9.48 -7.57 2.61
CA ILE A 241 -9.69 -6.44 3.51
C ILE A 241 -8.60 -6.47 4.57
N MET A 242 -7.86 -5.37 4.75
CA MET A 242 -6.75 -5.29 5.70
C MET A 242 -7.11 -4.50 6.96
N PRO A 243 -6.71 -4.99 8.15
CA PRO A 243 -6.13 -6.32 8.44
C PRO A 243 -7.20 -7.43 8.43
N GLY A 244 -8.45 -7.07 8.27
CA GLY A 244 -9.62 -7.89 8.48
C GLY A 244 -9.91 -8.09 9.98
N ASN A 245 -11.17 -8.12 10.33
CA ASN A 245 -11.63 -8.43 11.69
C ASN A 245 -12.83 -9.40 11.63
N PRO A 246 -13.18 -10.06 12.77
CA PRO A 246 -14.31 -10.98 12.79
C PRO A 246 -15.64 -10.34 12.35
N ASP A 247 -15.85 -9.06 12.66
CA ASP A 247 -17.08 -8.34 12.31
C ASP A 247 -17.18 -8.11 10.80
N ASP A 248 -16.07 -7.86 10.11
CA ASP A 248 -16.05 -7.80 8.63
C ASP A 248 -16.60 -9.12 8.04
N CYS A 249 -16.17 -10.26 8.59
CA CYS A 249 -16.60 -11.58 8.11
C CYS A 249 -18.10 -11.83 8.33
N LEU A 250 -18.64 -11.42 9.47
CA LEU A 250 -20.07 -11.56 9.78
C LEU A 250 -20.96 -10.74 8.85
N LEU A 251 -20.49 -9.55 8.46
CA LEU A 251 -21.20 -8.66 7.55
C LEU A 251 -21.24 -9.18 6.10
N TYR A 252 -20.33 -10.09 5.70
CA TYR A 252 -20.41 -10.76 4.39
C TYR A 252 -21.52 -11.81 4.31
N THR A 253 -21.85 -12.42 5.44
CA THR A 253 -22.74 -13.58 5.46
C THR A 253 -24.18 -13.23 5.81
N SER A 254 -24.43 -12.02 6.33
CA SER A 254 -25.78 -11.62 6.78
C SER A 254 -26.66 -11.02 5.68
N ASP A 255 -26.07 -10.52 4.59
CA ASP A 255 -26.77 -9.83 3.49
C ASP A 255 -26.56 -10.48 2.11
N ALA A 256 -26.07 -11.74 2.06
CA ALA A 256 -25.86 -12.50 0.83
C ALA A 256 -27.08 -13.34 0.47
#